data_a6734b5d05145952001bf3e5ac50e08b
#
_entry.id   a6734b5d05145952001bf3e5ac50e08b
#
_cell.length_a   1.000
_cell.length_b   1.000
_cell.length_c   1.000
_cell.angle_alpha   90.00
_cell.angle_beta   90.00
_cell.angle_gamma   90.00
#
_symmetry.space_group_name_H-M   'P 1'
#
loop_
_entity.id
_entity.type
_entity.pdbx_description
1 polymer ?
#
loop_
_entity_poly.entity_id
_entity_poly.type
_entity_poly.pdbx_seq_one_letter_code
_entity_poly.pdbx_strand_id
1 'polypeptide(L)'
;MKKTFTFLFLFLSVVGFAQEVDLEAIHRIKQEGLNNSKVEEIAFRLTDASGPRLTNSPGYKRAADWAVQQLTGWGLKNATLEKWGDFGKGWQIEKSYAAMTAPYYFQISATPKAWTGGTNGPIAGEVTLLAIEKEEDFKKFEGKIAGKIVLVKSGANTNPTFEADASRITDKELEKMAKQPIGASSRYTPEMIAQYMARRAFSRKVDQFLINEKAQLVIRGRNGKHGTYFTSNGASYSADAPPAIAELETAPEHA
;
A
#
# COMPACT_ATOMS: atom_id res chain seq x y z
N MET A 1 47.35 -32.31 -44.96
CA MET A 1 45.92 -31.99 -45.01
C MET A 1 45.23 -31.69 -43.63
N LYS A 2 45.79 -32.07 -42.48
CA LYS A 2 45.17 -31.80 -41.16
C LYS A 2 45.37 -30.35 -40.63
N LYS A 3 46.37 -29.61 -41.09
CA LYS A 3 46.65 -28.25 -40.59
C LYS A 3 45.82 -27.14 -41.29
N THR A 4 45.31 -27.39 -42.47
CA THR A 4 44.50 -26.42 -43.23
C THR A 4 43.04 -26.37 -42.74
N PHE A 5 42.53 -27.44 -42.15
CA PHE A 5 41.18 -27.51 -41.62
C PHE A 5 41.03 -26.77 -40.28
N THR A 6 42.09 -26.70 -39.48
CA THR A 6 42.08 -26.00 -38.18
C THR A 6 42.07 -24.46 -38.39
N PHE A 7 42.68 -23.97 -39.46
CA PHE A 7 42.68 -22.52 -39.77
C PHE A 7 41.34 -22.02 -40.32
N LEU A 8 40.58 -22.87 -41.01
CA LEU A 8 39.26 -22.52 -41.53
C LEU A 8 38.20 -22.45 -40.40
N PHE A 9 38.36 -23.27 -39.35
CA PHE A 9 37.47 -23.24 -38.18
C PHE A 9 37.70 -22.03 -37.26
N LEU A 10 38.94 -21.49 -37.25
CA LEU A 10 39.26 -20.30 -36.46
C LEU A 10 38.71 -19.01 -37.10
N PHE A 11 38.50 -19.01 -38.42
CA PHE A 11 37.95 -17.84 -39.13
C PHE A 11 36.43 -17.74 -39.09
N LEU A 12 35.74 -18.84 -38.82
CA LEU A 12 34.26 -18.84 -38.68
C LEU A 12 33.76 -18.34 -37.31
N SER A 13 34.61 -18.23 -36.31
CA SER A 13 34.24 -17.81 -34.97
C SER A 13 34.26 -16.30 -34.72
N VAL A 14 34.53 -15.47 -35.72
CA VAL A 14 34.69 -14.01 -35.59
C VAL A 14 33.52 -13.22 -36.20
N VAL A 15 32.46 -13.88 -36.69
CA VAL A 15 31.25 -13.18 -37.07
C VAL A 15 30.32 -13.11 -35.85
N GLY A 16 30.80 -12.47 -34.80
CA GLY A 16 29.91 -11.94 -33.78
C GLY A 16 29.04 -10.85 -34.43
N PHE A 17 27.77 -11.11 -34.65
CA PHE A 17 26.82 -10.07 -35.00
C PHE A 17 26.78 -9.05 -33.84
N ALA A 18 27.65 -8.03 -33.91
CA ALA A 18 27.43 -6.83 -33.12
C ALA A 18 26.08 -6.26 -33.59
N GLN A 19 25.06 -6.33 -32.75
CA GLN A 19 23.80 -5.73 -33.06
C GLN A 19 24.04 -4.23 -33.22
N GLU A 20 23.88 -3.74 -34.45
CA GLU A 20 24.09 -2.34 -34.74
C GLU A 20 23.04 -1.52 -33.98
N VAL A 21 23.53 -0.67 -33.09
CA VAL A 21 22.66 0.17 -32.26
C VAL A 21 22.06 1.24 -33.13
N ASP A 22 20.73 1.24 -33.26
CA ASP A 22 19.99 2.29 -33.96
C ASP A 22 20.00 3.60 -33.15
N LEU A 23 21.01 4.43 -33.43
CA LEU A 23 21.21 5.70 -32.76
C LEU A 23 20.09 6.70 -33.07
N GLU A 24 19.45 6.60 -34.23
CA GLU A 24 18.32 7.45 -34.58
C GLU A 24 17.08 7.11 -33.76
N ALA A 25 16.79 5.82 -33.56
CA ALA A 25 15.73 5.38 -32.67
C ALA A 25 15.99 5.84 -31.22
N ILE A 26 17.22 5.71 -30.73
CA ILE A 26 17.61 6.20 -29.40
C ILE A 26 17.42 7.71 -29.29
N HIS A 27 17.81 8.48 -30.31
CA HIS A 27 17.63 9.93 -30.33
C HIS A 27 16.14 10.28 -30.25
N ARG A 28 15.29 9.66 -31.06
CA ARG A 28 13.83 9.88 -31.03
C ARG A 28 13.21 9.53 -29.67
N ILE A 29 13.61 8.42 -29.05
CA ILE A 29 13.14 8.03 -27.72
C ILE A 29 13.53 9.10 -26.68
N LYS A 30 14.77 9.58 -26.70
CA LYS A 30 15.24 10.63 -25.80
C LYS A 30 14.49 11.95 -26.02
N GLN A 31 14.28 12.35 -27.27
CA GLN A 31 13.52 13.57 -27.61
C GLN A 31 12.09 13.48 -27.08
N GLU A 32 11.41 12.38 -27.32
CA GLU A 32 10.04 12.19 -26.82
C GLU A 32 9.98 12.16 -25.29
N GLY A 33 10.87 11.40 -24.65
CA GLY A 33 10.86 11.24 -23.18
C GLY A 33 11.28 12.49 -22.41
N LEU A 34 12.19 13.32 -22.97
CA LEU A 34 12.73 14.49 -22.25
C LEU A 34 12.00 15.80 -22.62
N ASN A 35 11.61 15.95 -23.89
CA ASN A 35 11.06 17.22 -24.38
C ASN A 35 9.53 17.19 -24.57
N ASN A 36 8.93 16.00 -24.80
CA ASN A 36 7.50 15.81 -24.99
C ASN A 36 6.90 14.87 -23.94
N SER A 37 7.52 14.80 -22.76
CA SER A 37 7.12 13.85 -21.72
C SER A 37 5.64 13.95 -21.37
N LYS A 38 4.97 12.79 -21.30
CA LYS A 38 3.58 12.65 -20.87
C LYS A 38 3.45 12.12 -19.45
N VAL A 39 4.56 12.12 -18.68
CA VAL A 39 4.59 11.50 -17.36
C VAL A 39 3.58 12.11 -16.39
N GLU A 40 3.38 13.43 -16.42
CA GLU A 40 2.40 14.10 -15.55
C GLU A 40 0.97 13.72 -15.91
N GLU A 41 0.63 13.72 -17.21
CA GLU A 41 -0.69 13.28 -17.67
C GLU A 41 -0.95 11.81 -17.32
N ILE A 42 0.03 10.94 -17.57
CA ILE A 42 -0.04 9.51 -17.24
C ILE A 42 -0.23 9.32 -15.72
N ALA A 43 0.56 10.02 -14.91
CA ALA A 43 0.44 9.99 -13.46
C ALA A 43 -0.96 10.43 -13.02
N PHE A 44 -1.45 11.58 -13.50
CA PHE A 44 -2.79 12.08 -13.20
C PHE A 44 -3.89 11.08 -13.56
N ARG A 45 -3.84 10.50 -14.77
CA ARG A 45 -4.84 9.53 -15.23
C ARG A 45 -4.83 8.25 -14.42
N LEU A 46 -3.64 7.75 -14.10
CA LEU A 46 -3.50 6.53 -13.31
C LEU A 46 -3.78 6.75 -11.82
N THR A 47 -3.64 7.95 -11.28
CA THR A 47 -3.82 8.24 -9.85
C THR A 47 -5.12 8.99 -9.59
N ASP A 48 -5.15 10.29 -9.80
CA ASP A 48 -6.25 11.15 -9.39
C ASP A 48 -7.54 10.86 -10.13
N ALA A 49 -7.47 10.72 -11.45
CA ALA A 49 -8.64 10.42 -12.28
C ALA A 49 -9.23 9.03 -12.03
N SER A 50 -8.40 8.06 -11.65
CA SER A 50 -8.80 6.68 -11.37
C SER A 50 -9.13 6.44 -9.89
N GLY A 51 -8.60 7.26 -8.99
CA GLY A 51 -8.70 7.09 -7.55
C GLY A 51 -7.92 5.87 -7.03
N PRO A 52 -8.24 5.36 -5.85
CA PRO A 52 -7.61 4.18 -5.28
C PRO A 52 -7.73 2.98 -6.21
N ARG A 53 -6.61 2.31 -6.48
CA ARG A 53 -6.52 1.21 -7.47
C ARG A 53 -6.23 -0.12 -6.78
N LEU A 54 -6.99 -0.43 -5.75
CA LEU A 54 -6.91 -1.76 -5.14
C LEU A 54 -7.27 -2.82 -6.18
N THR A 55 -6.58 -3.95 -6.13
CA THR A 55 -6.84 -5.06 -7.06
C THR A 55 -8.32 -5.43 -7.04
N ASN A 56 -8.88 -5.70 -8.22
CA ASN A 56 -10.30 -6.00 -8.43
C ASN A 56 -11.28 -4.88 -7.97
N SER A 57 -10.81 -3.63 -7.87
CA SER A 57 -11.65 -2.47 -7.56
C SER A 57 -12.10 -1.73 -8.83
N PRO A 58 -13.20 -0.97 -8.76
CA PRO A 58 -13.60 -0.09 -9.87
C PRO A 58 -12.52 0.91 -10.28
N GLY A 59 -11.75 1.44 -9.31
CA GLY A 59 -10.62 2.34 -9.60
C GLY A 59 -9.50 1.65 -10.40
N TYR A 60 -9.17 0.42 -10.03
CA TYR A 60 -8.24 -0.40 -10.81
C TYR A 60 -8.72 -0.61 -12.25
N LYS A 61 -10.01 -0.97 -12.42
CA LYS A 61 -10.58 -1.18 -13.74
C LYS A 61 -10.52 0.09 -14.60
N ARG A 62 -10.89 1.25 -14.06
CA ARG A 62 -10.80 2.53 -14.79
C ARG A 62 -9.38 2.82 -15.27
N ALA A 63 -8.39 2.66 -14.40
CA ALA A 63 -6.98 2.87 -14.74
C ALA A 63 -6.50 1.89 -15.83
N ALA A 64 -6.88 0.63 -15.72
CA ALA A 64 -6.50 -0.42 -16.66
C ALA A 64 -7.14 -0.23 -18.03
N ASP A 65 -8.45 0.09 -18.09
CA ASP A 65 -9.16 0.39 -19.33
C ASP A 65 -8.54 1.61 -20.03
N TRP A 66 -8.23 2.67 -19.26
CA TRP A 66 -7.53 3.83 -19.81
C TRP A 66 -6.15 3.46 -20.37
N ALA A 67 -5.38 2.64 -19.65
CA ALA A 67 -4.06 2.22 -20.13
C ALA A 67 -4.13 1.44 -21.46
N VAL A 68 -5.11 0.54 -21.62
CA VAL A 68 -5.35 -0.17 -22.88
C VAL A 68 -5.67 0.81 -24.01
N GLN A 69 -6.56 1.77 -23.76
CA GLN A 69 -6.90 2.80 -24.75
C GLN A 69 -5.68 3.64 -25.14
N GLN A 70 -4.90 4.06 -24.15
CA GLN A 70 -3.71 4.88 -24.38
C GLN A 70 -2.63 4.15 -25.17
N LEU A 71 -2.33 2.89 -24.80
CA LEU A 71 -1.38 2.05 -25.53
C LEU A 71 -1.82 1.81 -26.98
N THR A 72 -3.11 1.56 -27.20
CA THR A 72 -3.69 1.42 -28.53
C THR A 72 -3.57 2.73 -29.33
N GLY A 73 -3.86 3.89 -28.69
CA GLY A 73 -3.70 5.20 -29.27
C GLY A 73 -2.27 5.54 -29.70
N TRP A 74 -1.28 4.99 -28.98
CA TRP A 74 0.14 5.08 -29.36
C TRP A 74 0.55 4.10 -30.46
N GLY A 75 -0.39 3.31 -31.00
CA GLY A 75 -0.16 2.38 -32.10
C GLY A 75 0.32 0.97 -31.69
N LEU A 76 0.36 0.65 -30.38
CA LEU A 76 0.64 -0.70 -29.94
C LEU A 76 -0.53 -1.61 -30.33
N LYS A 77 -0.21 -2.80 -30.86
CA LYS A 77 -1.19 -3.81 -31.23
C LYS A 77 -1.43 -4.77 -30.07
N ASN A 78 -2.66 -5.30 -30.02
CA ASN A 78 -3.03 -6.33 -29.02
C ASN A 78 -2.94 -5.87 -27.56
N ALA A 79 -3.04 -4.57 -27.28
CA ALA A 79 -3.16 -4.09 -25.92
C ALA A 79 -4.50 -4.58 -25.35
N THR A 80 -4.44 -5.42 -24.30
CA THR A 80 -5.62 -6.04 -23.69
C THR A 80 -5.37 -6.32 -22.22
N LEU A 81 -6.45 -6.45 -21.46
CA LEU A 81 -6.38 -6.92 -20.06
C LEU A 81 -6.35 -8.45 -20.06
N GLU A 82 -5.31 -9.01 -19.49
CA GLU A 82 -5.16 -10.46 -19.36
C GLU A 82 -5.50 -10.91 -17.93
N LYS A 83 -6.42 -11.85 -17.81
CA LYS A 83 -6.75 -12.45 -16.51
C LYS A 83 -5.64 -13.42 -16.11
N TRP A 84 -4.96 -13.14 -14.99
CA TRP A 84 -3.90 -14.01 -14.48
C TRP A 84 -4.36 -14.94 -13.32
N GLY A 85 -5.57 -14.71 -12.76
CA GLY A 85 -6.11 -15.52 -11.68
C GLY A 85 -7.34 -14.89 -11.02
N ASP A 86 -7.82 -15.51 -9.97
CA ASP A 86 -8.90 -15.02 -9.13
C ASP A 86 -8.30 -14.32 -7.89
N PHE A 87 -8.61 -13.04 -7.71
CA PHE A 87 -8.09 -12.25 -6.61
C PHE A 87 -8.94 -12.37 -5.34
N GLY A 88 -10.25 -12.33 -5.49
CA GLY A 88 -11.23 -12.27 -4.40
C GLY A 88 -12.08 -11.01 -4.43
N LYS A 89 -12.37 -10.45 -3.26
CA LYS A 89 -13.27 -9.29 -3.13
C LYS A 89 -12.65 -8.01 -3.67
N GLY A 90 -13.39 -7.28 -4.51
CA GLY A 90 -13.12 -5.87 -4.80
C GLY A 90 -13.60 -4.99 -3.64
N TRP A 91 -13.16 -3.72 -3.61
CA TRP A 91 -13.57 -2.78 -2.60
C TRP A 91 -13.37 -1.33 -3.09
N GLN A 92 -14.23 -0.42 -2.65
CA GLN A 92 -14.08 1.02 -2.90
C GLN A 92 -14.69 1.83 -1.76
N ILE A 93 -14.25 3.06 -1.62
CA ILE A 93 -14.88 4.06 -0.77
C ILE A 93 -15.97 4.76 -1.58
N GLU A 94 -17.22 4.71 -1.13
CA GLU A 94 -18.32 5.50 -1.72
C GLU A 94 -18.41 6.87 -1.07
N LYS A 95 -18.51 6.89 0.27
CA LYS A 95 -18.50 8.10 1.10
C LYS A 95 -17.80 7.80 2.41
N SER A 96 -17.03 8.74 2.91
CA SER A 96 -16.43 8.67 4.23
C SER A 96 -16.40 10.05 4.86
N TYR A 97 -16.86 10.13 6.10
CA TYR A 97 -16.84 11.33 6.92
C TYR A 97 -16.73 10.93 8.38
N ALA A 98 -15.90 11.62 9.14
CA ALA A 98 -15.79 11.43 10.57
C ALA A 98 -15.59 12.78 11.26
N ALA A 99 -16.34 13.03 12.33
CA ALA A 99 -16.18 14.21 13.16
C ALA A 99 -16.54 13.90 14.62
N MET A 100 -15.85 14.53 15.53
CA MET A 100 -16.26 14.68 16.92
C MET A 100 -17.28 15.82 17.00
N THR A 101 -18.42 15.59 17.63
CA THR A 101 -19.49 16.60 17.75
C THR A 101 -19.64 17.15 19.15
N ALA A 102 -19.06 16.48 20.14
CA ALA A 102 -19.02 16.90 21.55
C ALA A 102 -17.65 16.53 22.14
N PRO A 103 -17.07 17.34 23.05
CA PRO A 103 -17.59 18.60 23.63
C PRO A 103 -17.56 19.80 22.68
N TYR A 104 -16.91 19.70 21.53
CA TYR A 104 -16.86 20.71 20.46
C TYR A 104 -16.75 20.00 19.10
N TYR A 105 -17.10 20.72 18.04
CA TYR A 105 -16.96 20.17 16.69
C TYR A 105 -15.49 20.11 16.28
N PHE A 106 -15.08 18.93 15.81
CA PHE A 106 -13.74 18.73 15.24
C PHE A 106 -13.80 17.67 14.12
N GLN A 107 -13.39 18.04 12.92
CA GLN A 107 -13.32 17.10 11.81
C GLN A 107 -12.12 16.16 11.99
N ILE A 108 -12.38 14.87 11.96
CA ILE A 108 -11.34 13.84 12.10
C ILE A 108 -10.83 13.48 10.71
N SER A 109 -9.51 13.61 10.50
CA SER A 109 -8.84 13.07 9.30
C SER A 109 -8.77 11.55 9.42
N ALA A 110 -9.66 10.87 8.72
CA ALA A 110 -9.77 9.41 8.76
C ALA A 110 -10.08 8.82 7.38
N THR A 111 -9.60 7.61 7.15
CA THR A 111 -9.84 6.83 5.93
C THR A 111 -10.41 5.47 6.30
N PRO A 112 -11.47 4.98 5.63
CA PRO A 112 -11.93 3.62 5.82
C PRO A 112 -10.82 2.62 5.49
N LYS A 113 -10.64 1.64 6.36
CA LYS A 113 -9.71 0.53 6.12
C LYS A 113 -10.23 -0.33 4.99
N ALA A 114 -9.37 -0.63 4.02
CA ALA A 114 -9.75 -1.43 2.87
C ALA A 114 -10.31 -2.81 3.26
N TRP A 115 -11.27 -3.30 2.48
CA TRP A 115 -11.98 -4.58 2.67
C TRP A 115 -12.73 -4.73 4.00
N THR A 116 -13.01 -3.62 4.70
CA THR A 116 -13.97 -3.61 5.81
C THR A 116 -15.37 -3.27 5.31
N GLY A 117 -16.38 -3.57 6.12
CA GLY A 117 -17.77 -3.24 5.83
C GLY A 117 -18.05 -1.74 5.90
N GLY A 118 -19.21 -1.34 5.40
CA GLY A 118 -19.77 0.00 5.60
C GLY A 118 -20.63 0.08 6.86
N THR A 119 -21.12 1.30 7.16
CA THR A 119 -21.97 1.58 8.34
C THR A 119 -23.47 1.56 8.04
N ASN A 120 -23.86 1.29 6.78
CA ASN A 120 -25.27 1.35 6.33
C ASN A 120 -25.98 2.67 6.65
N GLY A 121 -25.26 3.77 6.53
CA GLY A 121 -25.70 5.12 6.84
C GLY A 121 -24.84 5.77 7.94
N PRO A 122 -25.14 7.04 8.28
CA PRO A 122 -24.43 7.73 9.36
C PRO A 122 -24.68 7.05 10.70
N ILE A 123 -23.64 6.93 11.51
CA ILE A 123 -23.73 6.50 12.91
C ILE A 123 -23.19 7.61 13.80
N ALA A 124 -23.78 7.76 14.98
CA ALA A 124 -23.33 8.68 16.01
C ALA A 124 -23.46 8.00 17.38
N GLY A 125 -22.53 8.27 18.26
CA GLY A 125 -22.54 7.71 19.61
C GLY A 125 -21.30 8.10 20.40
N GLU A 126 -21.29 7.71 21.66
CA GLU A 126 -20.13 7.87 22.51
C GLU A 126 -19.01 6.91 22.09
N VAL A 127 -17.78 7.42 22.13
CA VAL A 127 -16.59 6.63 21.84
C VAL A 127 -16.11 5.91 23.10
N THR A 128 -15.94 4.62 23.03
CA THR A 128 -15.34 3.80 24.08
C THR A 128 -13.87 3.56 23.79
N LEU A 129 -12.98 4.03 24.66
CA LEU A 129 -11.55 3.77 24.57
C LEU A 129 -11.24 2.31 24.95
N LEU A 130 -10.69 1.55 24.03
CA LEU A 130 -10.28 0.17 24.24
C LEU A 130 -8.77 0.10 24.48
N ALA A 131 -8.36 -0.03 25.73
CA ALA A 131 -6.98 -0.17 26.15
C ALA A 131 -6.69 -1.65 26.48
N ILE A 132 -6.34 -2.46 25.47
CA ILE A 132 -5.95 -3.86 25.59
C ILE A 132 -4.49 -3.99 25.20
N GLU A 133 -3.61 -4.23 26.18
CA GLU A 133 -2.18 -4.40 26.01
C GLU A 133 -1.76 -5.86 26.23
N LYS A 134 -2.55 -6.65 26.94
CA LYS A 134 -2.33 -8.05 27.27
C LYS A 134 -3.65 -8.82 27.37
N GLU A 135 -3.57 -10.15 27.41
CA GLU A 135 -4.78 -11.01 27.35
C GLU A 135 -5.73 -10.80 28.53
N GLU A 136 -5.21 -10.51 29.72
CA GLU A 136 -6.06 -10.27 30.89
C GLU A 136 -6.95 -9.04 30.76
N ASP A 137 -6.57 -8.11 29.87
CA ASP A 137 -7.34 -6.87 29.67
C ASP A 137 -8.67 -7.11 28.95
N PHE A 138 -8.82 -8.21 28.20
CA PHE A 138 -10.08 -8.53 27.51
C PHE A 138 -11.27 -8.56 28.48
N LYS A 139 -11.08 -9.16 29.67
CA LYS A 139 -12.11 -9.25 30.71
C LYS A 139 -12.69 -7.89 31.15
N LYS A 140 -11.91 -6.81 31.02
CA LYS A 140 -12.35 -5.46 31.40
C LYS A 140 -13.42 -4.93 30.47
N PHE A 141 -13.50 -5.45 29.25
CA PHE A 141 -14.36 -4.94 28.19
C PHE A 141 -15.43 -5.93 27.73
N GLU A 142 -15.45 -7.16 28.23
CA GLU A 142 -16.48 -8.16 27.96
C GLU A 142 -17.88 -7.59 28.25
N GLY A 143 -18.80 -7.70 27.29
CA GLY A 143 -20.18 -7.23 27.36
C GLY A 143 -20.35 -5.70 27.37
N LYS A 144 -19.27 -4.91 27.14
CA LYS A 144 -19.35 -3.44 27.31
C LYS A 144 -19.26 -2.66 25.98
N ILE A 145 -18.92 -3.32 24.87
CA ILE A 145 -18.65 -2.63 23.59
C ILE A 145 -19.64 -2.96 22.49
N ALA A 146 -20.65 -3.78 22.77
CA ALA A 146 -21.67 -4.14 21.79
C ALA A 146 -22.41 -2.89 21.27
N GLY A 147 -22.46 -2.73 19.94
CA GLY A 147 -23.10 -1.60 19.27
C GLY A 147 -22.42 -0.24 19.49
N LYS A 148 -21.20 -0.20 20.02
CA LYS A 148 -20.48 1.05 20.30
C LYS A 148 -19.45 1.38 19.24
N ILE A 149 -19.10 2.66 19.17
CA ILE A 149 -17.92 3.17 18.48
C ILE A 149 -16.73 2.95 19.40
N VAL A 150 -15.73 2.21 18.94
CA VAL A 150 -14.57 1.81 19.76
C VAL A 150 -13.31 2.46 19.20
N LEU A 151 -12.63 3.24 20.01
CA LEU A 151 -11.30 3.74 19.73
C LEU A 151 -10.26 2.80 20.36
N VAL A 152 -9.47 2.14 19.53
CA VAL A 152 -8.39 1.28 20.03
C VAL A 152 -7.20 2.16 20.40
N LYS A 153 -6.77 2.07 21.68
CA LYS A 153 -5.61 2.85 22.17
C LYS A 153 -4.41 2.67 21.27
N SER A 154 -3.88 3.77 20.77
CA SER A 154 -2.65 3.80 19.98
C SER A 154 -1.44 3.99 20.88
N GLY A 155 -0.33 3.34 20.54
CA GLY A 155 0.98 3.60 21.13
C GLY A 155 1.83 4.58 20.32
N ALA A 156 1.22 5.30 19.39
CA ALA A 156 1.93 6.24 18.53
C ALA A 156 2.45 7.45 19.35
N ASN A 157 3.66 7.90 18.99
CA ASN A 157 4.22 9.11 19.58
C ASN A 157 3.65 10.34 18.85
N THR A 158 2.95 11.21 19.59
CA THR A 158 2.37 12.45 19.09
C THR A 158 3.16 13.70 19.48
N ASN A 159 4.36 13.53 20.07
CA ASN A 159 5.20 14.65 20.43
C ASN A 159 5.67 15.41 19.17
N PRO A 160 5.64 16.74 19.20
CA PRO A 160 6.19 17.54 18.11
C PRO A 160 7.67 17.22 17.87
N THR A 161 8.08 17.23 16.61
CA THR A 161 9.49 17.12 16.22
C THR A 161 9.88 18.32 15.37
N PHE A 162 11.11 18.79 15.55
CA PHE A 162 11.70 19.87 14.75
C PHE A 162 12.80 19.35 13.82
N GLU A 163 12.95 18.04 13.75
CA GLU A 163 13.85 17.39 12.80
C GLU A 163 13.17 17.25 11.42
N ALA A 164 13.95 17.33 10.36
CA ALA A 164 13.44 17.14 9.02
C ALA A 164 12.94 15.69 8.82
N ASP A 165 11.73 15.52 8.31
CA ASP A 165 11.13 14.20 8.05
C ASP A 165 11.74 13.50 6.83
N ALA A 166 12.44 14.24 5.96
CA ALA A 166 13.14 13.72 4.80
C ALA A 166 14.56 14.27 4.71
N SER A 167 15.48 13.42 4.30
CA SER A 167 16.87 13.80 4.01
C SER A 167 17.28 13.25 2.64
N ARG A 168 18.15 14.00 1.95
CA ARG A 168 18.77 13.48 0.74
C ARG A 168 19.94 12.59 1.13
N ILE A 169 20.03 11.41 0.51
CA ILE A 169 21.18 10.51 0.67
C ILE A 169 22.42 11.23 0.13
N THR A 170 23.48 11.30 0.92
CA THR A 170 24.74 11.90 0.52
C THR A 170 25.55 10.99 -0.39
N ASP A 171 26.47 11.56 -1.20
CA ASP A 171 27.35 10.78 -2.09
C ASP A 171 28.16 9.74 -1.31
N LYS A 172 28.62 10.07 -0.10
CA LYS A 172 29.34 9.16 0.79
C LYS A 172 28.47 7.96 1.22
N GLU A 173 27.20 8.16 1.49
CA GLU A 173 26.26 7.10 1.80
C GLU A 173 25.97 6.23 0.58
N LEU A 174 25.80 6.84 -0.60
CA LEU A 174 25.65 6.12 -1.88
C LEU A 174 26.86 5.23 -2.17
N GLU A 175 28.08 5.74 -2.00
CA GLU A 175 29.30 4.95 -2.14
C GLU A 175 29.38 3.78 -1.16
N LYS A 176 28.99 4.00 0.11
CA LYS A 176 28.91 2.95 1.11
C LYS A 176 27.90 1.87 0.72
N MET A 177 26.74 2.27 0.22
CA MET A 177 25.71 1.34 -0.25
C MET A 177 26.17 0.53 -1.46
N ALA A 178 26.86 1.18 -2.42
CA ALA A 178 27.40 0.51 -3.61
C ALA A 178 28.46 -0.55 -3.27
N LYS A 179 29.19 -0.40 -2.15
CA LYS A 179 30.21 -1.35 -1.68
C LYS A 179 29.66 -2.48 -0.82
N GLN A 180 28.34 -2.47 -0.50
CA GLN A 180 27.74 -3.54 0.27
C GLN A 180 27.69 -4.83 -0.54
N PRO A 181 28.09 -5.99 0.04
CA PRO A 181 27.95 -7.27 -0.62
C PRO A 181 26.49 -7.56 -0.96
N ILE A 182 26.24 -8.10 -2.17
CA ILE A 182 24.89 -8.56 -2.56
C ILE A 182 24.47 -9.67 -1.59
N GLY A 183 23.33 -9.50 -0.93
CA GLY A 183 22.83 -10.45 0.07
C GLY A 183 23.38 -10.23 1.49
N ALA A 184 24.19 -9.21 1.73
CA ALA A 184 24.63 -8.85 3.07
C ALA A 184 23.46 -8.26 3.86
N SER A 185 23.04 -9.02 4.82
CA SER A 185 22.07 -8.77 5.89
C SER A 185 20.62 -8.54 5.49
N SER A 186 19.80 -9.51 5.79
CA SER A 186 18.39 -9.23 6.15
C SER A 186 18.40 -8.14 7.23
N ARG A 187 17.68 -7.03 6.99
CA ARG A 187 17.44 -5.97 7.98
C ARG A 187 16.75 -6.48 9.25
N TYR A 188 16.30 -7.73 9.21
CA TYR A 188 15.46 -8.34 10.23
C TYR A 188 16.20 -9.51 10.87
N THR A 189 16.43 -9.42 12.17
CA THR A 189 16.93 -10.55 12.94
C THR A 189 15.80 -11.55 13.24
N PRO A 190 16.10 -12.82 13.54
CA PRO A 190 15.08 -13.79 13.95
C PRO A 190 14.21 -13.30 15.12
N GLU A 191 14.81 -12.57 16.07
CA GLU A 191 14.11 -11.99 17.22
C GLU A 191 13.13 -10.91 16.80
N MET A 192 13.51 -10.02 15.88
CA MET A 192 12.61 -8.99 15.32
C MET A 192 11.44 -9.62 14.58
N ILE A 193 11.69 -10.70 13.83
CA ILE A 193 10.63 -11.45 13.14
C ILE A 193 9.69 -12.08 14.17
N ALA A 194 10.22 -12.74 15.21
CA ALA A 194 9.42 -13.35 16.26
C ALA A 194 8.54 -12.31 16.99
N GLN A 195 9.10 -11.15 17.35
CA GLN A 195 8.35 -10.06 17.97
C GLN A 195 7.25 -9.51 17.04
N TYR A 196 7.55 -9.36 15.78
CA TYR A 196 6.57 -8.92 14.78
C TYR A 196 5.41 -9.93 14.67
N MET A 197 5.73 -11.22 14.61
CA MET A 197 4.72 -12.28 14.52
C MET A 197 3.87 -12.36 15.80
N ALA A 198 4.46 -12.19 16.98
CA ALA A 198 3.73 -12.14 18.24
C ALA A 198 2.76 -10.95 18.31
N ARG A 199 3.21 -9.75 17.92
CA ARG A 199 2.33 -8.57 17.83
C ARG A 199 1.18 -8.78 16.84
N ARG A 200 1.46 -9.36 15.67
CA ARG A 200 0.41 -9.71 14.69
C ARG A 200 -0.59 -10.71 15.24
N ALA A 201 -0.12 -11.72 15.97
CA ALA A 201 -1.00 -12.71 16.60
C ALA A 201 -1.90 -12.05 17.65
N PHE A 202 -1.35 -11.17 18.48
CA PHE A 202 -2.11 -10.42 19.48
C PHE A 202 -3.14 -9.47 18.84
N SER A 203 -2.74 -8.73 17.80
CA SER A 203 -3.68 -7.87 17.05
C SER A 203 -4.87 -8.66 16.50
N ARG A 204 -4.65 -9.86 15.97
CA ARG A 204 -5.75 -10.74 15.52
C ARG A 204 -6.69 -11.15 16.66
N LYS A 205 -6.17 -11.35 17.87
CA LYS A 205 -7.02 -11.63 19.04
C LYS A 205 -7.89 -10.42 19.40
N VAL A 206 -7.33 -9.21 19.34
CA VAL A 206 -8.10 -7.97 19.53
C VAL A 206 -9.18 -7.82 18.46
N ASP A 207 -8.85 -8.07 17.19
CA ASP A 207 -9.82 -8.00 16.09
C ASP A 207 -10.94 -9.02 16.27
N GLN A 208 -10.61 -10.25 16.66
CA GLN A 208 -11.62 -11.28 16.94
C GLN A 208 -12.48 -10.94 18.15
N PHE A 209 -11.91 -10.35 19.18
CA PHE A 209 -12.66 -9.87 20.34
C PHE A 209 -13.67 -8.80 19.95
N LEU A 210 -13.27 -7.79 19.16
CA LEU A 210 -14.15 -6.74 18.66
C LEU A 210 -15.33 -7.32 17.85
N ILE A 211 -15.06 -8.34 17.02
CA ILE A 211 -16.09 -9.04 16.25
C ILE A 211 -17.06 -9.79 17.18
N ASN A 212 -16.54 -10.56 18.12
CA ASN A 212 -17.34 -11.36 19.05
C ASN A 212 -18.25 -10.46 19.94
N GLU A 213 -17.70 -9.35 20.40
CA GLU A 213 -18.41 -8.36 21.19
C GLU A 213 -19.32 -7.45 20.35
N LYS A 214 -19.38 -7.60 19.03
CA LYS A 214 -20.24 -6.86 18.10
C LYS A 214 -20.05 -5.34 18.18
N ALA A 215 -18.80 -4.87 18.21
CA ALA A 215 -18.50 -3.45 18.06
C ALA A 215 -19.12 -2.93 16.74
N GLN A 216 -19.70 -1.72 16.76
CA GLN A 216 -20.34 -1.16 15.57
C GLN A 216 -19.34 -0.54 14.60
N LEU A 217 -18.38 0.21 15.13
CA LEU A 217 -17.31 0.86 14.38
C LEU A 217 -16.02 0.81 15.18
N VAL A 218 -14.93 0.57 14.52
CA VAL A 218 -13.59 0.62 15.10
C VAL A 218 -12.83 1.83 14.56
N ILE A 219 -12.15 2.57 15.42
CA ILE A 219 -11.25 3.66 15.06
C ILE A 219 -9.84 3.27 15.54
N ARG A 220 -8.84 3.39 14.67
CA ARG A 220 -7.44 3.11 15.00
C ARG A 220 -6.53 4.25 14.59
N GLY A 221 -5.77 4.79 15.53
CA GLY A 221 -4.62 5.64 15.22
C GLY A 221 -3.54 4.85 14.50
N ARG A 222 -3.02 5.41 13.41
CA ARG A 222 -1.96 4.82 12.59
C ARG A 222 -0.67 5.60 12.75
N ASN A 223 0.44 4.99 12.38
CA ASN A 223 1.73 5.68 12.38
C ASN A 223 1.71 6.84 11.37
N GLY A 224 2.16 7.97 11.80
CA GLY A 224 2.25 9.19 11.00
C GLY A 224 2.72 10.35 11.85
N LYS A 225 2.80 11.53 11.25
CA LYS A 225 3.17 12.79 11.89
C LYS A 225 2.42 13.94 11.24
N HIS A 226 2.23 15.02 11.98
CA HIS A 226 1.67 16.27 11.44
C HIS A 226 0.28 16.10 10.80
N GLY A 227 -0.57 15.30 11.41
CA GLY A 227 -1.92 15.02 10.91
C GLY A 227 -1.96 14.08 9.69
N THR A 228 -0.83 13.53 9.26
CA THR A 228 -0.76 12.51 8.21
C THR A 228 -0.59 11.11 8.80
N TYR A 229 -0.89 10.06 8.03
CA TYR A 229 -0.73 8.68 8.48
C TYR A 229 -0.61 7.71 7.32
N PHE A 230 -0.05 6.53 7.61
CA PHE A 230 0.04 5.43 6.67
C PHE A 230 -1.09 4.43 6.93
N THR A 231 -1.91 4.18 5.94
CA THR A 231 -2.97 3.17 6.04
C THR A 231 -2.38 1.76 6.14
N SER A 232 -3.16 0.84 6.71
CA SER A 232 -2.77 -0.57 6.77
C SER A 232 -3.00 -1.29 5.44
N ASN A 233 -2.60 -2.58 5.38
CA ASN A 233 -2.84 -3.44 4.22
C ASN A 233 -4.32 -3.87 4.05
N GLY A 234 -5.22 -3.35 4.91
CA GLY A 234 -6.63 -3.70 4.85
C GLY A 234 -6.99 -4.98 5.62
N ALA A 235 -8.27 -5.32 5.56
CA ALA A 235 -8.80 -6.60 6.03
C ALA A 235 -8.58 -7.70 4.97
N SER A 236 -9.10 -8.89 5.18
CA SER A 236 -8.98 -9.97 4.20
C SER A 236 -9.83 -9.71 2.97
N TYR A 237 -9.20 -9.80 1.80
CA TYR A 237 -9.86 -9.76 0.49
C TYR A 237 -10.26 -11.15 -0.02
N SER A 238 -9.96 -12.22 0.70
CA SER A 238 -10.35 -13.58 0.28
C SER A 238 -11.86 -13.69 0.07
N ALA A 239 -12.29 -14.36 -0.98
CA ALA A 239 -13.70 -14.46 -1.34
C ALA A 239 -14.56 -15.09 -0.23
N ASP A 240 -13.98 -16.02 0.51
CA ASP A 240 -14.57 -16.76 1.62
C ASP A 240 -14.35 -16.13 2.99
N ALA A 241 -13.59 -15.01 3.07
CA ALA A 241 -13.36 -14.33 4.35
C ALA A 241 -14.68 -13.79 4.92
N PRO A 242 -14.91 -13.93 6.23
CA PRO A 242 -16.07 -13.33 6.88
C PRO A 242 -16.04 -11.80 6.74
N PRO A 243 -17.23 -11.15 6.84
CA PRO A 243 -17.29 -9.69 6.87
C PRO A 243 -16.47 -9.13 8.04
N ALA A 244 -15.63 -8.14 7.76
CA ALA A 244 -14.91 -7.40 8.78
C ALA A 244 -15.76 -6.22 9.28
N ILE A 245 -15.59 -5.84 10.55
CA ILE A 245 -16.23 -4.65 11.12
C ILE A 245 -15.78 -3.42 10.35
N ALA A 246 -16.69 -2.43 10.20
CA ALA A 246 -16.34 -1.11 9.71
C ALA A 246 -15.20 -0.52 10.55
N GLU A 247 -14.12 -0.12 9.91
CA GLU A 247 -12.93 0.43 10.59
C GLU A 247 -12.47 1.69 9.91
N LEU A 248 -12.18 2.72 10.69
CA LEU A 248 -11.53 3.95 10.27
C LEU A 248 -10.08 3.97 10.78
N GLU A 249 -9.17 4.32 9.89
CA GLU A 249 -7.77 4.59 10.20
C GLU A 249 -7.57 6.10 10.23
N THR A 250 -6.91 6.63 11.26
CA THR A 250 -6.77 8.06 11.48
C THR A 250 -5.34 8.43 11.86
N ALA A 251 -5.02 9.71 11.73
CA ALA A 251 -3.77 10.26 12.24
C ALA A 251 -3.65 10.02 13.76
N PRO A 252 -2.43 9.81 14.28
CA PRO A 252 -2.25 9.54 15.71
C PRO A 252 -2.73 10.70 16.59
N GLU A 253 -2.67 11.93 16.10
CA GLU A 253 -3.15 13.13 16.82
C GLU A 253 -4.68 13.22 16.91
N HIS A 254 -5.39 12.41 16.10
CA HIS A 254 -6.86 12.35 16.07
C HIS A 254 -7.43 11.08 16.73
N ALA A 255 -6.55 10.30 17.41
CA ALA A 255 -6.94 9.02 18.03
C ALA A 255 -6.89 9.07 19.58
#